data_6b5ccc914fc98bb356c709cb2a420fab
#
_entry.id   6b5ccc914fc98bb356c709cb2a420fab
#
_cell.length_a   1.000
_cell.length_b   1.000
_cell.length_c   1.000
_cell.angle_alpha   90.00
_cell.angle_beta   90.00
_cell.angle_gamma   90.00
#
_symmetry.space_group_name_H-M   'P 1'
#
loop_
_entity.id
_entity.type
_entity.pdbx_description
1 polymer ?
#
loop_
_entity_poly.entity_id
_entity_poly.type
_entity_poly.pdbx_seq_one_letter_code
_entity_poly.pdbx_strand_id
1 'polypeptide(L)'
;MPLSDPPGPLIGAGRAADVYAIGAGRVLRRYRRPFDVQAEAVMMRHLDQAGFPVPKVYDADGSDLVMERLDGRDMLVDLGRRPWLARRHARTLADMHNRLHQVAAPAGWREVLGPGDKVLHLDLHPGNVMLTSRGPVVIDWSNVASGPAGADVAMAYLIMASSEVDDLPVLVRPAVSSVRAAVIRHFLLGARDDPAPHIARVARLRMADPNVRPSEADWLARRAAEAEREAEAS
;
A
#
# COMPACT_ATOMS: atom_id res chain seq x y z
N MET A 1 12.66 16.70 20.73
CA MET A 1 12.26 16.24 22.08
C MET A 1 11.42 14.99 21.91
N PRO A 2 11.79 13.85 22.48
CA PRO A 2 10.92 12.70 22.43
C PRO A 2 9.60 13.08 23.11
N LEU A 3 8.48 12.90 22.41
CA LEU A 3 7.15 13.15 22.94
C LEU A 3 6.91 12.16 24.08
N SER A 4 7.00 12.64 25.31
CA SER A 4 6.69 11.87 26.52
C SER A 4 5.24 11.43 26.51
N ASP A 5 4.98 10.23 27.01
CA ASP A 5 3.71 9.54 27.31
C ASP A 5 2.41 9.96 26.63
N PRO A 6 1.51 9.02 26.28
CA PRO A 6 0.71 9.06 25.06
C PRO A 6 0.16 10.44 24.80
N PRO A 7 0.53 11.05 23.67
CA PRO A 7 0.30 12.49 23.43
C PRO A 7 -1.17 12.81 23.11
N GLY A 8 -2.07 11.82 23.30
CA GLY A 8 -3.49 11.95 23.04
C GLY A 8 -4.20 10.62 22.93
N PRO A 9 -5.51 10.59 22.60
CA PRO A 9 -6.25 9.35 22.46
C PRO A 9 -5.76 8.52 21.26
N LEU A 10 -5.65 7.21 21.45
CA LEU A 10 -5.42 6.24 20.40
C LEU A 10 -6.62 6.22 19.46
N ILE A 11 -6.39 6.46 18.16
CA ILE A 11 -7.43 6.50 17.12
C ILE A 11 -7.26 5.41 16.06
N GLY A 12 -6.11 4.74 16.03
CA GLY A 12 -5.82 3.62 15.14
C GLY A 12 -4.68 2.78 15.66
N ALA A 13 -4.79 1.47 15.50
CA ALA A 13 -3.74 0.52 15.81
C ALA A 13 -3.45 -0.31 14.56
N GLY A 14 -2.30 -0.06 13.94
CA GLY A 14 -1.78 -0.82 12.81
C GLY A 14 -0.96 -2.04 13.26
N ARG A 15 -0.39 -2.78 12.31
CA ARG A 15 0.49 -3.93 12.62
C ARG A 15 1.79 -3.49 13.30
N ALA A 16 2.43 -2.43 12.80
CA ALA A 16 3.74 -1.96 13.26
C ALA A 16 3.70 -0.69 14.10
N ALA A 17 2.65 0.11 14.00
CA ALA A 17 2.55 1.42 14.62
C ALA A 17 1.16 1.71 15.18
N ASP A 18 1.11 2.56 16.17
CA ASP A 18 -0.10 3.13 16.77
C ASP A 18 -0.27 4.57 16.33
N VAL A 19 -1.52 5.00 16.14
CA VAL A 19 -1.86 6.36 15.69
C VAL A 19 -2.65 7.08 16.79
N TYR A 20 -2.11 8.19 17.24
CA TYR A 20 -2.68 9.02 18.31
C TYR A 20 -3.17 10.36 17.75
N ALA A 21 -4.32 10.84 18.19
CA ALA A 21 -4.76 12.19 17.89
C ALA A 21 -4.04 13.19 18.80
N ILE A 22 -3.33 14.17 18.22
CA ILE A 22 -2.55 15.18 18.96
C ILE A 22 -3.10 16.59 18.84
N GLY A 23 -4.36 16.73 18.39
CA GLY A 23 -5.01 18.02 18.21
C GLY A 23 -4.64 18.74 16.92
N ALA A 24 -5.25 19.91 16.68
CA ALA A 24 -4.97 20.78 15.51
C ALA A 24 -4.97 20.09 14.14
N GLY A 25 -5.82 19.07 13.95
CA GLY A 25 -5.86 18.31 12.69
C GLY A 25 -4.63 17.44 12.43
N ARG A 26 -3.91 17.03 13.47
CA ARG A 26 -2.70 16.23 13.39
C ARG A 26 -2.84 14.90 14.11
N VAL A 27 -2.03 13.94 13.67
CA VAL A 27 -1.84 12.65 14.32
C VAL A 27 -0.35 12.39 14.51
N LEU A 28 -0.04 11.62 15.56
CA LEU A 28 1.24 11.01 15.77
C LEU A 28 1.13 9.52 15.41
N ARG A 29 1.91 9.05 14.46
CA ARG A 29 2.15 7.63 14.18
C ARG A 29 3.43 7.24 14.91
N ARG A 30 3.32 6.33 15.88
CA ARG A 30 4.43 5.83 16.68
C ARG A 30 4.66 4.35 16.37
N TYR A 31 5.84 4.01 15.89
CA TYR A 31 6.23 2.63 15.67
C TYR A 31 6.51 1.94 17.01
N ARG A 32 6.01 0.70 17.18
CA ARG A 32 6.18 -0.09 18.41
C ARG A 32 7.59 -0.66 18.56
N ARG A 33 8.33 -0.78 17.47
CA ARG A 33 9.75 -1.18 17.44
C ARG A 33 10.58 -0.04 16.90
N PRO A 34 11.88 0.04 17.23
CA PRO A 34 12.74 1.04 16.64
C PRO A 34 12.66 1.01 15.12
N PHE A 35 12.26 2.13 14.54
CA PHE A 35 12.12 2.32 13.10
C PHE A 35 12.50 3.76 12.77
N ASP A 36 13.37 3.95 11.79
CA ASP A 36 13.73 5.30 11.34
C ASP A 36 12.70 5.80 10.34
N VAL A 37 11.84 6.71 10.80
CA VAL A 37 10.79 7.31 9.97
C VAL A 37 11.29 8.37 8.99
N GLN A 38 12.59 8.71 9.00
CA GLN A 38 13.14 9.79 8.15
C GLN A 38 12.96 9.48 6.67
N ALA A 39 13.25 8.24 6.24
CA ALA A 39 13.06 7.85 4.84
C ALA A 39 11.60 8.00 4.40
N GLU A 40 10.64 7.52 5.21
CA GLU A 40 9.21 7.68 4.97
C GLU A 40 8.83 9.18 4.87
N ALA A 41 9.27 9.99 5.83
CA ALA A 41 8.98 11.41 5.89
C ALA A 41 9.57 12.20 4.70
N VAL A 42 10.80 11.89 4.28
CA VAL A 42 11.46 12.51 3.12
C VAL A 42 10.68 12.20 1.85
N MET A 43 10.30 10.92 1.63
CA MET A 43 9.54 10.54 0.45
C MET A 43 8.14 11.16 0.44
N MET A 44 7.43 11.17 1.57
CA MET A 44 6.12 11.83 1.64
C MET A 44 6.20 13.32 1.32
N ARG A 45 7.23 14.03 1.79
CA ARG A 45 7.45 15.44 1.43
C ARG A 45 7.76 15.62 -0.06
N HIS A 46 8.56 14.72 -0.63
CA HIS A 46 8.87 14.73 -2.07
C HIS A 46 7.60 14.53 -2.91
N LEU A 47 6.74 13.58 -2.52
CA LEU A 47 5.47 13.32 -3.18
C LEU A 47 4.46 14.47 -3.04
N ASP A 48 4.37 15.11 -1.86
CA ASP A 48 3.54 16.30 -1.64
C ASP A 48 3.98 17.46 -2.56
N GLN A 49 5.29 17.70 -2.68
CA GLN A 49 5.86 18.69 -3.60
C GLN A 49 5.56 18.38 -5.07
N ALA A 50 5.51 17.09 -5.44
CA ALA A 50 5.13 16.65 -6.78
C ALA A 50 3.60 16.68 -7.00
N GLY A 51 2.80 17.07 -6.02
CA GLY A 51 1.33 17.12 -6.10
C GLY A 51 0.65 15.76 -6.02
N PHE A 52 1.35 14.73 -5.54
CA PHE A 52 0.75 13.44 -5.27
C PHE A 52 0.03 13.45 -3.90
N PRO A 53 -1.18 12.87 -3.78
CA PRO A 53 -1.99 12.98 -2.58
C PRO A 53 -1.47 12.09 -1.44
N VAL A 54 -0.70 12.67 -0.56
CA VAL A 54 -0.20 12.09 0.70
C VAL A 54 -0.64 12.95 1.89
N PRO A 55 -0.63 12.43 3.12
CA PRO A 55 -0.75 13.26 4.32
C PRO A 55 0.44 14.22 4.43
N LYS A 56 0.19 15.48 4.81
CA LYS A 56 1.29 16.40 5.10
C LYS A 56 2.10 15.92 6.29
N VAL A 57 3.42 15.94 6.16
CA VAL A 57 4.36 15.63 7.25
C VAL A 57 4.76 16.92 7.96
N TYR A 58 4.52 16.98 9.26
CA TYR A 58 4.86 18.13 10.09
C TYR A 58 6.18 17.92 10.83
N ASP A 59 6.41 16.69 11.34
CA ASP A 59 7.63 16.35 12.07
C ASP A 59 7.94 14.85 11.94
N ALA A 60 9.22 14.48 12.12
CA ALA A 60 9.69 13.11 12.08
C ALA A 60 10.94 12.98 12.96
N ASP A 61 10.86 12.17 14.02
CA ASP A 61 11.97 11.94 14.95
C ASP A 61 11.97 10.49 15.46
N GLY A 62 13.09 9.80 15.29
CA GLY A 62 13.24 8.39 15.69
C GLY A 62 12.14 7.51 15.09
N SER A 63 11.23 7.00 15.92
CA SER A 63 10.10 6.16 15.54
C SER A 63 8.75 6.90 15.50
N ASP A 64 8.77 8.23 15.60
CA ASP A 64 7.60 9.09 15.67
C ASP A 64 7.44 9.93 14.39
N LEU A 65 6.28 9.83 13.74
CA LEU A 65 5.91 10.61 12.57
C LEU A 65 4.66 11.44 12.86
N VAL A 66 4.81 12.77 12.87
CA VAL A 66 3.68 13.70 13.01
C VAL A 66 3.19 14.10 11.62
N MET A 67 1.94 13.79 11.35
CA MET A 67 1.35 14.04 10.03
C MET A 67 -0.10 14.54 10.12
N GLU A 68 -0.63 14.95 9.00
CA GLU A 68 -2.02 15.37 8.83
C GLU A 68 -2.99 14.28 9.26
N ARG A 69 -3.99 14.66 10.06
CA ARG A 69 -5.13 13.81 10.35
C ARG A 69 -6.10 13.85 9.16
N LEU A 70 -6.28 12.74 8.51
CA LEU A 70 -7.24 12.62 7.40
C LEU A 70 -8.65 12.40 7.94
N ASP A 71 -9.63 13.03 7.31
CA ASP A 71 -11.04 12.70 7.43
C ASP A 71 -11.40 11.50 6.53
N GLY A 72 -12.52 10.85 6.80
CA GLY A 72 -13.01 9.77 5.94
C GLY A 72 -12.65 8.36 6.42
N ARG A 73 -12.67 7.43 5.50
CA ARG A 73 -12.42 6.00 5.75
C ARG A 73 -11.52 5.41 4.67
N ASP A 74 -10.85 4.32 4.97
CA ASP A 74 -10.11 3.60 3.94
C ASP A 74 -11.05 2.94 2.91
N MET A 75 -10.53 2.73 1.72
CA MET A 75 -11.29 2.20 0.58
C MET A 75 -11.71 0.74 0.80
N LEU A 76 -10.95 -0.05 1.58
CA LEU A 76 -11.29 -1.44 1.87
C LEU A 76 -12.53 -1.53 2.77
N VAL A 77 -12.60 -0.70 3.81
CA VAL A 77 -13.80 -0.56 4.66
C VAL A 77 -14.99 -0.08 3.84
N ASP A 78 -14.78 0.84 2.91
CA ASP A 78 -15.85 1.32 2.04
C ASP A 78 -16.35 0.23 1.07
N LEU A 79 -15.45 -0.59 0.52
CA LEU A 79 -15.81 -1.76 -0.30
C LEU A 79 -16.65 -2.77 0.48
N GLY A 80 -16.33 -3.02 1.75
CA GLY A 80 -17.14 -3.90 2.61
C GLY A 80 -18.57 -3.39 2.83
N ARG A 81 -18.75 -2.07 2.87
CA ARG A 81 -20.06 -1.43 3.05
C ARG A 81 -20.81 -1.20 1.73
N ARG A 82 -20.10 -0.99 0.65
CA ARG A 82 -20.63 -0.62 -0.68
C ARG A 82 -19.97 -1.44 -1.79
N PRO A 83 -20.13 -2.78 -1.81
CA PRO A 83 -19.45 -3.68 -2.76
C PRO A 83 -19.77 -3.37 -4.23
N TRP A 84 -20.91 -2.73 -4.53
CA TRP A 84 -21.28 -2.28 -5.88
C TRP A 84 -20.34 -1.17 -6.42
N LEU A 85 -19.52 -0.55 -5.57
CA LEU A 85 -18.52 0.44 -5.97
C LEU A 85 -17.18 -0.20 -6.39
N ALA A 86 -17.06 -1.53 -6.41
CA ALA A 86 -15.82 -2.26 -6.70
C ALA A 86 -15.10 -1.74 -7.96
N ARG A 87 -15.85 -1.56 -9.06
CA ARG A 87 -15.30 -1.03 -10.31
C ARG A 87 -14.77 0.42 -10.17
N ARG A 88 -15.49 1.26 -9.43
CA ARG A 88 -15.07 2.66 -9.20
C ARG A 88 -13.79 2.71 -8.37
N HIS A 89 -13.76 1.97 -7.26
CA HIS A 89 -12.59 1.93 -6.38
C HIS A 89 -11.37 1.30 -7.05
N ALA A 90 -11.57 0.24 -7.85
CA ALA A 90 -10.49 -0.35 -8.64
C ALA A 90 -9.87 0.64 -9.63
N ARG A 91 -10.68 1.44 -10.31
CA ARG A 91 -10.19 2.51 -11.19
C ARG A 91 -9.44 3.59 -10.42
N THR A 92 -9.99 4.02 -9.27
CA THR A 92 -9.30 4.97 -8.40
C THR A 92 -7.94 4.44 -7.95
N LEU A 93 -7.85 3.15 -7.57
CA LEU A 93 -6.58 2.51 -7.20
C LEU A 93 -5.59 2.50 -8.36
N ALA A 94 -6.04 2.14 -9.57
CA ALA A 94 -5.21 2.18 -10.77
C ALA A 94 -4.73 3.61 -11.10
N ASP A 95 -5.61 4.60 -10.97
CA ASP A 95 -5.25 6.01 -11.18
C ASP A 95 -4.21 6.49 -10.16
N MET A 96 -4.27 6.02 -8.89
CA MET A 96 -3.24 6.32 -7.89
C MET A 96 -1.88 5.72 -8.29
N HIS A 97 -1.82 4.45 -8.71
CA HIS A 97 -0.59 3.86 -9.23
C HIS A 97 -0.06 4.63 -10.45
N ASN A 98 -0.92 4.87 -11.45
CA ASN A 98 -0.54 5.59 -12.66
C ASN A 98 0.01 7.00 -12.38
N ARG A 99 -0.53 7.70 -11.38
CA ARG A 99 -0.03 9.01 -10.95
C ARG A 99 1.26 8.90 -10.16
N LEU A 100 1.38 7.92 -9.26
CA LEU A 100 2.59 7.67 -8.47
C LEU A 100 3.78 7.42 -9.39
N HIS A 101 3.60 6.59 -10.41
CA HIS A 101 4.66 6.23 -11.35
C HIS A 101 5.03 7.36 -12.34
N GLN A 102 4.36 8.52 -12.31
CA GLN A 102 4.87 9.73 -12.98
C GLN A 102 5.96 10.44 -12.15
N VAL A 103 6.04 10.14 -10.84
CA VAL A 103 7.03 10.77 -9.96
C VAL A 103 8.33 9.96 -9.99
N ALA A 104 9.41 10.62 -10.35
CA ALA A 104 10.75 10.04 -10.21
C ALA A 104 11.17 10.04 -8.74
N ALA A 105 11.79 8.96 -8.29
CA ALA A 105 12.38 8.89 -6.95
C ALA A 105 13.58 9.84 -6.84
N PRO A 106 13.88 10.37 -5.65
CA PRO A 106 15.09 11.16 -5.43
C PRO A 106 16.36 10.38 -5.81
N ALA A 107 17.36 11.06 -6.33
CA ALA A 107 18.63 10.44 -6.71
C ALA A 107 19.25 9.69 -5.52
N GLY A 108 19.74 8.48 -5.76
CA GLY A 108 20.35 7.62 -4.73
C GLY A 108 19.34 6.96 -3.79
N TRP A 109 18.05 7.00 -4.11
CA TRP A 109 17.04 6.28 -3.31
C TRP A 109 17.24 4.77 -3.39
N ARG A 110 16.82 4.06 -2.33
CA ARG A 110 16.91 2.59 -2.27
C ARG A 110 16.19 1.94 -3.44
N GLU A 111 16.94 1.33 -4.34
CA GLU A 111 16.40 0.61 -5.49
C GLU A 111 16.06 -0.84 -5.13
N VAL A 112 14.90 -1.32 -5.59
CA VAL A 112 14.45 -2.70 -5.40
C VAL A 112 13.79 -3.25 -6.67
N LEU A 113 13.77 -4.58 -6.80
CA LEU A 113 13.06 -5.29 -7.87
C LEU A 113 13.58 -4.99 -9.30
N GLY A 114 14.77 -4.44 -9.42
CA GLY A 114 15.44 -4.14 -10.68
C GLY A 114 15.58 -2.65 -10.95
N PRO A 115 16.32 -2.30 -12.02
CA PRO A 115 16.59 -0.91 -12.35
C PRO A 115 15.30 -0.16 -12.67
N GLY A 116 15.19 1.06 -12.16
CA GLY A 116 14.07 1.95 -12.39
C GLY A 116 14.10 3.15 -11.47
N ASP A 117 13.57 4.26 -11.97
CA ASP A 117 13.56 5.56 -11.30
C ASP A 117 12.21 5.95 -10.70
N LYS A 118 11.21 5.08 -10.76
CA LYS A 118 9.87 5.42 -10.25
C LYS A 118 9.77 5.22 -8.76
N VAL A 119 8.97 6.06 -8.10
CA VAL A 119 8.59 5.81 -6.71
C VAL A 119 7.66 4.61 -6.66
N LEU A 120 8.02 3.61 -5.87
CA LEU A 120 7.22 2.43 -5.59
C LEU A 120 6.74 2.49 -4.15
N HIS A 121 5.45 2.23 -3.94
CA HIS A 121 4.85 2.14 -2.60
C HIS A 121 5.10 0.77 -1.95
N LEU A 122 5.02 -0.29 -2.75
CA LEU A 122 5.18 -1.70 -2.39
C LEU A 122 4.16 -2.24 -1.37
N ASP A 123 3.08 -1.48 -1.11
CA ASP A 123 1.94 -1.91 -0.30
C ASP A 123 0.66 -1.12 -0.67
N LEU A 124 0.57 -0.58 -1.91
CA LEU A 124 -0.58 0.22 -2.33
C LEU A 124 -1.77 -0.67 -2.73
N HIS A 125 -2.62 -0.92 -1.77
CA HIS A 125 -3.87 -1.68 -1.90
C HIS A 125 -5.05 -0.88 -1.32
N PRO A 126 -6.32 -1.33 -1.46
CA PRO A 126 -7.47 -0.55 -0.99
C PRO A 126 -7.45 -0.14 0.48
N GLY A 127 -6.77 -0.88 1.36
CA GLY A 127 -6.62 -0.53 2.77
C GLY A 127 -5.69 0.67 3.02
N ASN A 128 -4.81 0.99 2.06
CA ASN A 128 -3.85 2.10 2.13
C ASN A 128 -4.29 3.33 1.30
N VAL A 129 -5.57 3.39 0.93
CA VAL A 129 -6.18 4.57 0.27
C VAL A 129 -7.32 5.12 1.13
N MET A 130 -7.14 6.29 1.72
CA MET A 130 -8.17 7.01 2.46
C MET A 130 -9.06 7.79 1.50
N LEU A 131 -10.37 7.60 1.61
CA LEU A 131 -11.39 8.35 0.85
C LEU A 131 -11.79 9.57 1.65
N THR A 132 -11.15 10.69 1.37
CA THR A 132 -11.33 11.96 2.11
C THR A 132 -12.24 12.94 1.38
N SER A 133 -12.61 14.04 2.04
CA SER A 133 -13.37 15.15 1.44
C SER A 133 -12.64 15.81 0.26
N ARG A 134 -11.31 15.78 0.24
CA ARG A 134 -10.47 16.30 -0.87
C ARG A 134 -10.12 15.25 -1.95
N GLY A 135 -10.69 14.05 -1.86
CA GLY A 135 -10.40 12.93 -2.76
C GLY A 135 -9.57 11.82 -2.10
N PRO A 136 -9.09 10.83 -2.89
CA PRO A 136 -8.28 9.74 -2.38
C PRO A 136 -6.90 10.23 -1.96
N VAL A 137 -6.42 9.77 -0.80
CA VAL A 137 -5.09 10.05 -0.23
C VAL A 137 -4.41 8.73 0.12
N VAL A 138 -3.17 8.54 -0.32
CA VAL A 138 -2.40 7.31 -0.08
C VAL A 138 -1.64 7.44 1.24
N ILE A 139 -1.73 6.40 2.07
CA ILE A 139 -1.11 6.32 3.40
C ILE A 139 -0.18 5.12 3.49
N ASP A 140 0.61 5.04 4.55
CA ASP A 140 1.53 3.94 4.90
C ASP A 140 2.70 3.76 3.93
N TRP A 141 3.62 4.72 3.96
CA TRP A 141 4.80 4.81 3.10
C TRP A 141 6.05 4.10 3.66
N SER A 142 5.86 3.21 4.63
CA SER A 142 6.97 2.52 5.34
C SER A 142 7.83 1.62 4.43
N ASN A 143 7.27 1.11 3.32
CA ASN A 143 7.95 0.20 2.39
C ASN A 143 8.53 0.91 1.16
N VAL A 144 8.40 2.24 1.07
CA VAL A 144 8.73 3.01 -0.12
C VAL A 144 10.15 2.76 -0.64
N ALA A 145 10.27 2.62 -1.95
CA ALA A 145 11.53 2.38 -2.66
C ALA A 145 11.51 3.01 -4.05
N SER A 146 12.58 2.84 -4.82
CA SER A 146 12.61 3.10 -6.26
C SER A 146 12.72 1.81 -7.06
N GLY A 147 12.25 1.84 -8.32
CA GLY A 147 12.35 0.69 -9.20
C GLY A 147 11.41 0.75 -10.41
N PRO A 148 11.18 -0.40 -11.06
CA PRO A 148 10.29 -0.48 -12.22
C PRO A 148 8.81 -0.41 -11.80
N ALA A 149 8.03 0.48 -12.40
CA ALA A 149 6.64 0.75 -12.06
C ALA A 149 5.75 -0.51 -12.07
N GLY A 150 5.94 -1.40 -13.05
CA GLY A 150 5.21 -2.67 -13.13
C GLY A 150 5.38 -3.57 -11.91
N ALA A 151 6.50 -3.44 -11.16
CA ALA A 151 6.71 -4.20 -9.94
C ALA A 151 5.78 -3.75 -8.80
N ASP A 152 5.45 -2.46 -8.72
CA ASP A 152 4.50 -1.94 -7.74
C ASP A 152 3.06 -2.41 -8.05
N VAL A 153 2.69 -2.41 -9.34
CA VAL A 153 1.41 -2.99 -9.81
C VAL A 153 1.34 -4.49 -9.49
N ALA A 154 2.45 -5.24 -9.71
CA ALA A 154 2.52 -6.66 -9.38
C ALA A 154 2.37 -6.90 -7.87
N MET A 155 3.00 -6.05 -7.02
CA MET A 155 2.85 -6.15 -5.57
C MET A 155 1.41 -5.94 -5.14
N ALA A 156 0.74 -4.90 -5.62
CA ALA A 156 -0.67 -4.64 -5.33
C ALA A 156 -1.57 -5.81 -5.77
N TYR A 157 -1.33 -6.36 -6.96
CA TYR A 157 -2.02 -7.54 -7.45
C TYR A 157 -1.85 -8.73 -6.50
N LEU A 158 -0.59 -9.06 -6.14
CA LEU A 158 -0.30 -10.20 -5.28
C LEU A 158 -0.91 -10.05 -3.89
N ILE A 159 -0.84 -8.87 -3.27
CA ILE A 159 -1.48 -8.57 -1.98
C ILE A 159 -2.99 -8.82 -2.05
N MET A 160 -3.65 -8.29 -3.06
CA MET A 160 -5.11 -8.46 -3.20
C MET A 160 -5.49 -9.90 -3.53
N ALA A 161 -4.70 -10.62 -4.33
CA ALA A 161 -5.00 -11.97 -4.76
C ALA A 161 -4.73 -13.01 -3.67
N SER A 162 -3.68 -12.83 -2.85
CA SER A 162 -3.32 -13.72 -1.76
C SER A 162 -4.12 -13.50 -0.46
N SER A 163 -4.89 -12.39 -0.39
CA SER A 163 -5.70 -12.08 0.80
C SER A 163 -6.67 -13.21 1.14
N GLU A 164 -6.57 -13.74 2.35
CA GLU A 164 -7.42 -14.83 2.82
C GLU A 164 -8.84 -14.34 3.12
N VAL A 165 -9.81 -15.19 2.82
CA VAL A 165 -11.23 -15.01 3.18
C VAL A 165 -11.70 -16.07 4.18
N ASP A 166 -10.79 -16.94 4.62
CA ASP A 166 -11.11 -18.10 5.46
C ASP A 166 -11.54 -17.74 6.87
N ASP A 167 -11.15 -16.56 7.35
CA ASP A 167 -11.60 -16.01 8.62
C ASP A 167 -13.04 -15.46 8.56
N LEU A 168 -13.63 -15.38 7.35
CA LEU A 168 -15.00 -14.88 7.17
C LEU A 168 -16.03 -16.03 7.28
N PRO A 169 -17.29 -15.71 7.68
CA PRO A 169 -18.37 -16.69 7.63
C PRO A 169 -18.54 -17.31 6.23
N VAL A 170 -18.72 -18.63 6.16
CA VAL A 170 -18.77 -19.39 4.90
C VAL A 170 -19.77 -18.81 3.89
N LEU A 171 -20.91 -18.33 4.37
CA LEU A 171 -21.98 -17.76 3.54
C LEU A 171 -21.59 -16.47 2.80
N VAL A 172 -20.65 -15.68 3.34
CA VAL A 172 -20.24 -14.40 2.72
C VAL A 172 -18.97 -14.55 1.84
N ARG A 173 -18.22 -15.63 1.96
CA ARG A 173 -16.98 -15.87 1.21
C ARG A 173 -17.15 -15.74 -0.31
N PRO A 174 -18.20 -16.34 -0.95
CA PRO A 174 -18.36 -16.21 -2.40
C PRO A 174 -18.58 -14.77 -2.84
N ALA A 175 -19.38 -14.00 -2.08
CA ALA A 175 -19.62 -12.59 -2.40
C ALA A 175 -18.33 -11.74 -2.26
N VAL A 176 -17.58 -11.93 -1.18
CA VAL A 176 -16.31 -11.24 -0.97
C VAL A 176 -15.30 -11.62 -2.05
N SER A 177 -15.20 -12.90 -2.41
CA SER A 177 -14.33 -13.37 -3.50
C SER A 177 -14.71 -12.77 -4.85
N SER A 178 -15.99 -12.64 -5.14
CA SER A 178 -16.49 -12.01 -6.37
C SER A 178 -16.14 -10.53 -6.43
N VAL A 179 -16.33 -9.80 -5.33
CA VAL A 179 -15.95 -8.37 -5.23
C VAL A 179 -14.45 -8.21 -5.40
N ARG A 180 -13.64 -9.04 -4.72
CA ARG A 180 -12.18 -9.04 -4.85
C ARG A 180 -11.73 -9.29 -6.29
N ALA A 181 -12.29 -10.31 -6.95
CA ALA A 181 -11.99 -10.62 -8.34
C ALA A 181 -12.35 -9.44 -9.28
N ALA A 182 -13.48 -8.78 -9.03
CA ALA A 182 -13.87 -7.59 -9.78
C ALA A 182 -12.89 -6.42 -9.56
N VAL A 183 -12.46 -6.18 -8.31
CA VAL A 183 -11.46 -5.15 -7.99
C VAL A 183 -10.15 -5.44 -8.71
N ILE A 184 -9.61 -6.64 -8.57
CA ILE A 184 -8.35 -7.04 -9.23
C ILE A 184 -8.45 -6.87 -10.75
N ARG A 185 -9.50 -7.41 -11.36
CA ARG A 185 -9.70 -7.30 -12.82
C ARG A 185 -9.72 -5.85 -13.28
N HIS A 186 -10.53 -4.99 -12.64
CA HIS A 186 -10.64 -3.60 -13.06
C HIS A 186 -9.43 -2.75 -12.70
N PHE A 187 -8.70 -3.09 -11.64
CA PHE A 187 -7.41 -2.51 -11.32
C PHE A 187 -6.38 -2.79 -12.42
N LEU A 188 -6.18 -4.06 -12.78
CA LEU A 188 -5.24 -4.45 -13.83
C LEU A 188 -5.60 -3.88 -15.21
N LEU A 189 -6.90 -3.77 -15.53
CA LEU A 189 -7.35 -3.11 -16.76
C LEU A 189 -7.10 -1.59 -16.76
N GLY A 190 -6.98 -0.96 -15.62
CA GLY A 190 -6.75 0.48 -15.48
C GLY A 190 -5.27 0.84 -15.27
N ALA A 191 -4.46 -0.09 -14.80
CA ALA A 191 -3.02 0.11 -14.63
C ALA A 191 -2.32 0.23 -15.99
N ARG A 192 -1.39 1.17 -16.13
CA ARG A 192 -0.63 1.41 -17.36
C ARG A 192 0.63 0.55 -17.46
N ASP A 193 1.21 0.24 -16.31
CA ASP A 193 2.45 -0.49 -16.21
C ASP A 193 2.16 -1.99 -16.11
N ASP A 194 2.81 -2.80 -16.97
CA ASP A 194 2.59 -4.23 -17.03
C ASP A 194 3.20 -4.95 -15.81
N PRO A 195 2.40 -5.64 -14.97
CA PRO A 195 2.91 -6.41 -13.86
C PRO A 195 3.56 -7.75 -14.25
N ALA A 196 3.22 -8.31 -15.41
CA ALA A 196 3.56 -9.70 -15.75
C ALA A 196 5.06 -10.02 -15.64
N PRO A 197 5.99 -9.19 -16.15
CA PRO A 197 7.43 -9.45 -16.05
C PRO A 197 7.99 -9.43 -14.62
N HIS A 198 7.21 -8.92 -13.67
CA HIS A 198 7.66 -8.67 -12.29
C HIS A 198 7.07 -9.65 -11.27
N ILE A 199 6.01 -10.40 -11.62
CA ILE A 199 5.24 -11.25 -10.68
C ILE A 199 6.14 -12.22 -9.92
N ALA A 200 7.00 -12.99 -10.59
CA ALA A 200 7.84 -13.99 -9.94
C ALA A 200 8.80 -13.35 -8.92
N ARG A 201 9.44 -12.25 -9.30
CA ARG A 201 10.40 -11.56 -8.44
C ARG A 201 9.73 -10.88 -7.25
N VAL A 202 8.58 -10.25 -7.49
CA VAL A 202 7.78 -9.59 -6.44
C VAL A 202 7.21 -10.61 -5.46
N ALA A 203 6.73 -11.76 -5.94
CA ALA A 203 6.25 -12.83 -5.07
C ALA A 203 7.35 -13.34 -4.13
N ARG A 204 8.59 -13.49 -4.62
CA ARG A 204 9.73 -13.86 -3.77
C ARG A 204 10.06 -12.79 -2.72
N LEU A 205 10.03 -11.51 -3.11
CA LEU A 205 10.22 -10.41 -2.16
C LEU A 205 9.15 -10.44 -1.06
N ARG A 206 7.87 -10.65 -1.44
CA ARG A 206 6.78 -10.68 -0.48
C ARG A 206 6.87 -11.89 0.46
N MET A 207 7.27 -13.07 -0.02
CA MET A 207 7.50 -14.25 0.83
C MET A 207 8.58 -14.02 1.90
N ALA A 208 9.48 -13.07 1.71
CA ALA A 208 10.49 -12.70 2.71
C ALA A 208 9.94 -11.80 3.83
N ASP A 209 8.71 -11.27 3.71
CA ASP A 209 8.06 -10.50 4.76
C ASP A 209 7.65 -11.44 5.91
N PRO A 210 8.12 -11.19 7.15
CA PRO A 210 7.81 -12.03 8.30
C PRO A 210 6.32 -12.05 8.68
N ASN A 211 5.52 -11.15 8.13
CA ASN A 211 4.07 -11.08 8.37
C ASN A 211 3.25 -11.92 7.37
N VAL A 212 3.88 -12.52 6.37
CA VAL A 212 3.22 -13.41 5.41
C VAL A 212 2.86 -14.73 6.10
N ARG A 213 1.59 -15.12 6.00
CA ARG A 213 1.10 -16.40 6.56
C ARG A 213 1.60 -17.59 5.70
N PRO A 214 1.73 -18.79 6.27
CA PRO A 214 2.18 -19.96 5.50
C PRO A 214 1.33 -20.26 4.26
N SER A 215 0.01 -20.18 4.36
CA SER A 215 -0.92 -20.36 3.24
C SER A 215 -0.75 -19.31 2.13
N GLU A 216 -0.49 -18.05 2.52
CA GLU A 216 -0.13 -16.99 1.57
C GLU A 216 1.21 -17.27 0.91
N ALA A 217 2.22 -17.72 1.66
CA ALA A 217 3.53 -18.07 1.12
C ALA A 217 3.44 -19.22 0.09
N ASP A 218 2.66 -20.25 0.38
CA ASP A 218 2.41 -21.36 -0.55
C ASP A 218 1.73 -20.90 -1.84
N TRP A 219 0.77 -20.00 -1.73
CA TRP A 219 0.10 -19.42 -2.90
C TRP A 219 1.07 -18.57 -3.73
N LEU A 220 1.87 -17.71 -3.08
CA LEU A 220 2.89 -16.88 -3.73
C LEU A 220 3.94 -17.72 -4.46
N ALA A 221 4.39 -18.83 -3.84
CA ALA A 221 5.35 -19.73 -4.45
C ALA A 221 4.80 -20.38 -5.74
N ARG A 222 3.54 -20.84 -5.71
CA ARG A 222 2.87 -21.38 -6.91
C ARG A 222 2.75 -20.33 -8.01
N ARG A 223 2.32 -19.11 -7.65
CA ARG A 223 2.15 -18.01 -8.62
C ARG A 223 3.47 -17.57 -9.23
N ALA A 224 4.56 -17.56 -8.43
CA ALA A 224 5.91 -17.30 -8.95
C ALA A 224 6.33 -18.33 -10.00
N ALA A 225 6.17 -19.61 -9.69
CA ALA A 225 6.51 -20.70 -10.62
C ALA A 225 5.65 -20.68 -11.91
N GLU A 226 4.37 -20.28 -11.80
CA GLU A 226 3.50 -20.08 -12.98
C GLU A 226 4.03 -18.95 -13.86
N ALA A 227 4.34 -17.79 -13.27
CA ALA A 227 4.83 -16.65 -14.01
C ALA A 227 6.17 -16.91 -14.72
N GLU A 228 7.04 -17.75 -14.13
CA GLU A 228 8.28 -18.18 -14.78
C GLU A 228 8.02 -19.04 -16.01
N ARG A 229 7.11 -20.01 -15.90
CA ARG A 229 6.71 -20.84 -17.06
C ARG A 229 6.03 -20.02 -18.16
N GLU A 230 5.19 -19.04 -17.80
CA GLU A 230 4.56 -18.13 -18.75
C GLU A 230 5.60 -17.31 -19.51
N ALA A 231 6.65 -16.84 -18.82
CA ALA A 231 7.75 -16.07 -19.42
C ALA A 231 8.64 -16.91 -20.35
N GLU A 232 8.86 -18.22 -20.03
CA GLU A 232 9.64 -19.13 -20.87
C GLU A 232 8.90 -19.54 -22.16
N ALA A 233 7.54 -19.45 -22.15
CA ALA A 233 6.69 -19.83 -23.26
C ALA A 233 6.39 -18.67 -24.24
N SER A 234 6.79 -17.44 -23.93
CA SER A 234 6.52 -16.21 -24.70
C SER A 234 7.72 -15.76 -25.52
#